data_3a8084109556b696067fa4bb0c3c4b47
#
_entry.id   3a8084109556b696067fa4bb0c3c4b47
#
_cell.length_a   1.000
_cell.length_b   1.000
_cell.length_c   1.000
_cell.angle_alpha   90.00
_cell.angle_beta   90.00
_cell.angle_gamma   90.00
#
_symmetry.space_group_name_H-M   'P 1'
#
loop_
_entity.id
_entity.type
_entity.pdbx_description
1 polymer ?
#
loop_
_entity_poly.entity_id
_entity_poly.type
_entity_poly.pdbx_seq_one_letter_code
_entity_poly.pdbx_strand_id
1 'polypeptide(L)'
;TLDVSVLQHANGKISELATAGRNTAGDFIDDKIARRIHAKIARKKGIETEFTDMPSGAQDMMRVRAERAKRMLGDDDTATISINNYGVYGACRETLEYDWFADIVSPEVDMAMECLEEAIRQSGVGLANIDRIVMVGGSSNLRPLQEKMVAKYGDKLFFPEETMWNVGQGAAMLAMTPGGYYSNQSIGIVLSDDAYYEILKPDTFIQGWEHTCHFGIVDSSKEARFVFGGSPDIEASPERYKTLSVPAYRFLQEQIILKASIDRNMVFTVVAGSNMRADEFRRLWEYTQLKCYYKLPERDVRHGE
;
A
#
# COMPACT_ATOMS: atom_id res chain seq x y z
N THR A 1 -2.79 5.76 8.89
CA THR A 1 -3.41 4.89 7.89
C THR A 1 -3.55 3.47 8.40
N LEU A 2 -4.51 2.74 7.87
CA LEU A 2 -4.65 1.30 8.01
C LEU A 2 -4.29 0.68 6.66
N ASP A 3 -3.28 -0.17 6.65
CA ASP A 3 -2.79 -0.82 5.44
C ASP A 3 -2.70 -2.34 5.68
N VAL A 4 -3.17 -3.11 4.71
CA VAL A 4 -3.15 -4.57 4.74
C VAL A 4 -2.54 -5.06 3.43
N SER A 5 -1.46 -5.85 3.52
CA SER A 5 -0.84 -6.50 2.37
C SER A 5 -0.89 -8.00 2.51
N VAL A 6 -1.26 -8.68 1.44
CA VAL A 6 -1.15 -10.15 1.32
C VAL A 6 0.15 -10.47 0.60
N LEU A 7 1.06 -11.11 1.30
CA LEU A 7 2.38 -11.45 0.80
C LEU A 7 2.53 -12.95 0.61
N GLN A 8 3.16 -13.35 -0.47
CA GLN A 8 3.61 -14.72 -0.70
C GLN A 8 5.13 -14.78 -0.53
N HIS A 9 5.60 -15.67 0.33
CA HIS A 9 7.03 -15.97 0.46
C HIS A 9 7.29 -17.41 0.00
N ALA A 10 8.06 -17.55 -1.06
CA ALA A 10 8.46 -18.85 -1.59
C ALA A 10 9.85 -18.77 -2.22
N ASN A 11 10.74 -19.72 -1.91
CA ASN A 11 12.08 -19.85 -2.51
C ASN A 11 12.91 -18.54 -2.44
N GLY A 12 12.84 -17.82 -1.32
CA GLY A 12 13.56 -16.54 -1.14
C GLY A 12 12.97 -15.36 -1.91
N LYS A 13 11.82 -15.55 -2.56
CA LYS A 13 11.07 -14.50 -3.25
C LYS A 13 9.89 -14.05 -2.38
N ILE A 14 9.72 -12.74 -2.24
CA ILE A 14 8.58 -12.13 -1.56
C ILE A 14 7.77 -11.37 -2.61
N SER A 15 6.54 -11.81 -2.84
CA SER A 15 5.62 -11.18 -3.78
C SER A 15 4.43 -10.59 -3.04
N GLU A 16 4.05 -9.36 -3.34
CA GLU A 16 2.80 -8.77 -2.91
C GLU A 16 1.69 -9.22 -3.86
N LEU A 17 0.69 -9.92 -3.32
CA LEU A 17 -0.44 -10.43 -4.09
C LEU A 17 -1.61 -9.44 -4.14
N ALA A 18 -1.83 -8.73 -3.05
CA ALA A 18 -2.84 -7.70 -2.94
C ALA A 18 -2.54 -6.74 -1.79
N THR A 19 -3.06 -5.52 -1.92
CA THR A 19 -3.03 -4.49 -0.87
C THR A 19 -4.39 -3.83 -0.77
N ALA A 20 -4.87 -3.64 0.43
CA ALA A 20 -6.04 -2.82 0.73
C ALA A 20 -5.70 -1.84 1.85
N GLY A 21 -6.28 -0.65 1.83
CA GLY A 21 -6.00 0.38 2.82
C GLY A 21 -7.19 1.29 3.09
N ARG A 22 -7.13 1.98 4.24
CA ARG A 22 -8.10 3.00 4.64
C ARG A 22 -7.35 4.20 5.23
N ASN A 23 -7.85 5.37 4.93
CA ASN A 23 -7.28 6.61 5.47
C ASN A 23 -7.84 6.91 6.86
N THR A 24 -7.78 5.91 7.75
CA THR A 24 -8.20 6.02 9.15
C THR A 24 -7.28 5.19 10.02
N ALA A 25 -6.85 5.76 11.14
CA ALA A 25 -5.98 5.07 12.10
C ALA A 25 -6.06 5.70 13.48
N GLY A 26 -4.98 5.58 14.27
CA GLY A 26 -4.90 5.98 15.66
C GLY A 26 -5.37 7.40 15.94
N ASP A 27 -4.93 8.38 15.14
CA ASP A 27 -5.27 9.81 15.32
C ASP A 27 -6.77 10.08 15.17
N PHE A 28 -7.42 9.38 14.23
CA PHE A 28 -8.87 9.49 14.05
C PHE A 28 -9.64 8.95 15.26
N ILE A 29 -9.16 7.83 15.81
CA ILE A 29 -9.70 7.24 17.04
C ILE A 29 -9.52 8.20 18.21
N ASP A 30 -8.35 8.84 18.33
CA ASP A 30 -8.05 9.78 19.39
C ASP A 30 -8.96 11.02 19.35
N ASP A 31 -9.19 11.58 18.17
CA ASP A 31 -10.13 12.68 17.98
C ASP A 31 -11.57 12.27 18.33
N LYS A 32 -11.97 11.08 17.95
CA LYS A 32 -13.30 10.52 18.25
C LYS A 32 -13.51 10.36 19.77
N ILE A 33 -12.54 9.80 20.48
CA ILE A 33 -12.57 9.69 21.94
C ILE A 33 -12.60 11.09 22.57
N ALA A 34 -11.75 12.00 22.11
CA ALA A 34 -11.68 13.38 22.61
C ALA A 34 -13.06 14.08 22.51
N ARG A 35 -13.74 13.98 21.39
CA ARG A 35 -15.08 14.53 21.17
C ARG A 35 -16.12 13.89 22.11
N ARG A 36 -16.07 12.59 22.29
CA ARG A 36 -16.99 11.87 23.18
C ARG A 36 -16.80 12.25 24.66
N ILE A 37 -15.55 12.38 25.10
CA ILE A 37 -15.21 12.87 26.45
C ILE A 37 -15.63 14.33 26.62
N HIS A 38 -15.34 15.19 25.63
CA HIS A 38 -15.81 16.58 25.64
C HIS A 38 -17.31 16.68 25.83
N ALA A 39 -18.10 15.97 25.02
CA ALA A 39 -19.56 15.97 25.11
C ALA A 39 -20.08 15.51 26.51
N LYS A 40 -19.38 14.54 27.13
CA LYS A 40 -19.68 14.10 28.51
C LYS A 40 -19.39 15.21 29.54
N ILE A 41 -18.28 15.91 29.40
CA ILE A 41 -17.91 17.06 30.24
C ILE A 41 -18.92 18.19 30.06
N ALA A 42 -19.22 18.58 28.83
CA ALA A 42 -20.17 19.64 28.51
C ALA A 42 -21.54 19.40 29.15
N ARG A 43 -22.07 18.18 29.02
CA ARG A 43 -23.33 17.77 29.63
C ARG A 43 -23.29 17.88 31.18
N LYS A 44 -22.21 17.39 31.80
CA LYS A 44 -22.05 17.44 33.27
C LYS A 44 -21.96 18.85 33.82
N LYS A 45 -21.32 19.75 33.08
CA LYS A 45 -21.11 21.14 33.50
C LYS A 45 -22.29 22.06 33.10
N GLY A 46 -23.21 21.57 32.28
CA GLY A 46 -24.33 22.40 31.78
C GLY A 46 -23.89 23.53 30.85
N ILE A 47 -22.73 23.40 30.20
CA ILE A 47 -22.17 24.39 29.27
C ILE A 47 -22.09 23.70 27.89
N GLU A 48 -22.98 24.07 26.99
CA GLU A 48 -23.00 23.53 25.65
C GLU A 48 -22.02 24.31 24.74
N THR A 49 -20.91 23.68 24.40
CA THR A 49 -19.90 24.17 23.44
C THR A 49 -19.48 22.99 22.60
N GLU A 50 -19.39 23.16 21.29
CA GLU A 50 -18.86 22.12 20.43
C GLU A 50 -17.36 21.96 20.63
N PHE A 51 -16.86 20.74 20.45
CA PHE A 51 -15.43 20.45 20.59
C PHE A 51 -14.54 21.34 19.66
N THR A 52 -15.06 21.58 18.46
CA THR A 52 -14.39 22.42 17.45
C THR A 52 -14.34 23.90 17.81
N ASP A 53 -15.22 24.35 18.70
CA ASP A 53 -15.27 25.74 19.16
C ASP A 53 -14.37 26.01 20.37
N MET A 54 -13.78 24.93 20.93
CA MET A 54 -12.80 25.05 21.99
C MET A 54 -11.49 25.66 21.48
N PRO A 55 -10.74 26.40 22.31
CA PRO A 55 -9.40 26.83 21.94
C PRO A 55 -8.53 25.67 21.47
N SER A 56 -7.73 25.87 20.40
CA SER A 56 -6.91 24.80 19.79
C SER A 56 -6.04 24.07 20.78
N GLY A 57 -5.38 24.78 21.71
CA GLY A 57 -4.59 24.15 22.76
C GLY A 57 -5.38 23.26 23.72
N ALA A 58 -6.68 23.55 23.95
CA ALA A 58 -7.56 22.70 24.74
C ALA A 58 -7.97 21.45 23.95
N GLN A 59 -8.25 21.60 22.65
CA GLN A 59 -8.54 20.46 21.76
C GLN A 59 -7.34 19.52 21.69
N ASP A 60 -6.12 20.04 21.45
CA ASP A 60 -4.90 19.23 21.34
C ASP A 60 -4.56 18.51 22.65
N MET A 61 -4.72 19.22 23.78
CA MET A 61 -4.54 18.59 25.09
C MET A 61 -5.53 17.43 25.30
N MET A 62 -6.78 17.59 24.93
CA MET A 62 -7.78 16.54 25.03
C MET A 62 -7.42 15.34 24.13
N ARG A 63 -6.97 15.56 22.89
CA ARG A 63 -6.50 14.48 22.00
C ARG A 63 -5.33 13.71 22.59
N VAL A 64 -4.33 14.40 23.12
CA VAL A 64 -3.17 13.78 23.79
C VAL A 64 -3.61 12.93 24.99
N ARG A 65 -4.59 13.42 25.77
CA ARG A 65 -5.12 12.65 26.91
C ARG A 65 -5.98 11.47 26.45
N ALA A 66 -6.71 11.62 25.36
CA ALA A 66 -7.48 10.54 24.72
C ALA A 66 -6.56 9.43 24.19
N GLU A 67 -5.48 9.78 23.50
CA GLU A 67 -4.47 8.82 23.06
C GLU A 67 -3.87 8.04 24.23
N ARG A 68 -3.48 8.74 25.30
CA ARG A 68 -2.96 8.08 26.51
C ARG A 68 -3.97 7.12 27.12
N ALA A 69 -5.22 7.53 27.22
CA ALA A 69 -6.30 6.68 27.74
C ALA A 69 -6.54 5.46 26.85
N LYS A 70 -6.56 5.64 25.52
CA LYS A 70 -6.63 4.54 24.55
C LYS A 70 -5.54 3.49 24.76
N ARG A 71 -4.28 3.95 24.97
CA ARG A 71 -3.14 3.05 25.23
C ARG A 71 -3.28 2.30 26.57
N MET A 72 -3.74 2.97 27.61
CA MET A 72 -3.98 2.33 28.92
C MET A 72 -5.04 1.24 28.83
N LEU A 73 -6.10 1.44 28.04
CA LEU A 73 -7.18 0.47 27.85
C LEU A 73 -6.76 -0.76 27.01
N GLY A 74 -5.52 -0.81 26.56
CA GLY A 74 -4.93 -2.04 26.03
C GLY A 74 -4.81 -3.13 27.10
N ASP A 75 -4.45 -2.72 28.32
CA ASP A 75 -4.18 -3.62 29.45
C ASP A 75 -5.19 -3.45 30.61
N ASP A 76 -5.73 -2.25 30.79
CA ASP A 76 -6.62 -1.88 31.88
C ASP A 76 -8.10 -1.84 31.43
N ASP A 77 -9.03 -2.02 32.35
CA ASP A 77 -10.46 -1.87 32.08
C ASP A 77 -10.97 -0.43 32.23
N THR A 78 -10.15 0.47 32.78
CA THR A 78 -10.50 1.87 32.96
C THR A 78 -9.30 2.78 32.76
N ALA A 79 -9.53 3.95 32.15
CA ALA A 79 -8.52 5.00 32.03
C ALA A 79 -9.06 6.35 32.49
N THR A 80 -8.29 7.09 33.30
CA THR A 80 -8.69 8.43 33.74
C THR A 80 -8.08 9.51 32.86
N ILE A 81 -8.94 10.39 32.34
CA ILE A 81 -8.59 11.60 31.61
C ILE A 81 -8.72 12.78 32.58
N SER A 82 -7.60 13.45 32.91
CA SER A 82 -7.56 14.61 33.77
C SER A 82 -6.91 15.79 33.07
N ILE A 83 -7.56 16.95 33.10
CA ILE A 83 -7.09 18.21 32.52
C ILE A 83 -7.33 19.31 33.55
N ASN A 84 -6.27 20.00 33.98
CA ASN A 84 -6.35 21.03 35.01
C ASN A 84 -7.00 22.31 34.52
N ASN A 85 -6.84 22.63 33.24
CA ASN A 85 -7.43 23.81 32.62
C ASN A 85 -7.98 23.42 31.23
N TYR A 86 -9.27 23.19 31.17
CA TYR A 86 -9.97 22.85 29.92
C TYR A 86 -10.87 23.99 29.47
N GLY A 87 -10.26 25.14 29.20
CA GLY A 87 -10.98 26.35 28.77
C GLY A 87 -12.09 26.74 29.75
N VAL A 88 -13.27 27.00 29.24
CA VAL A 88 -14.45 27.42 30.03
C VAL A 88 -14.89 26.39 31.10
N TYR A 89 -14.46 25.13 30.96
CA TYR A 89 -14.83 24.06 31.87
C TYR A 89 -13.93 23.97 33.12
N GLY A 90 -12.78 24.67 33.12
CA GLY A 90 -11.81 24.62 34.22
C GLY A 90 -11.18 23.23 34.37
N ALA A 91 -10.98 22.80 35.64
CA ALA A 91 -10.47 21.47 35.89
C ALA A 91 -11.54 20.39 35.58
N CYS A 92 -11.13 19.38 34.80
CA CYS A 92 -12.00 18.27 34.41
C CYS A 92 -11.33 16.93 34.69
N ARG A 93 -12.12 15.97 35.13
CA ARG A 93 -11.71 14.57 35.32
C ARG A 93 -12.84 13.67 34.89
N GLU A 94 -12.56 12.77 33.92
CA GLU A 94 -13.48 11.76 33.43
C GLU A 94 -12.82 10.41 33.37
N THR A 95 -13.61 9.37 33.59
CA THR A 95 -13.17 7.98 33.42
C THR A 95 -13.75 7.46 32.10
N LEU A 96 -12.88 6.86 31.31
CA LEU A 96 -13.18 6.08 30.10
C LEU A 96 -13.14 4.61 30.51
N GLU A 97 -14.27 3.95 30.50
CA GLU A 97 -14.40 2.52 30.77
C GLU A 97 -14.23 1.74 29.49
N TYR A 98 -13.70 0.52 29.58
CA TYR A 98 -13.41 -0.31 28.42
C TYR A 98 -14.62 -0.55 27.52
N ASP A 99 -15.77 -0.91 28.08
CA ASP A 99 -16.99 -1.17 27.29
C ASP A 99 -17.41 0.06 26.48
N TRP A 100 -17.37 1.24 27.11
CA TRP A 100 -17.68 2.47 26.39
C TRP A 100 -16.64 2.82 25.33
N PHE A 101 -15.38 2.55 25.61
CA PHE A 101 -14.30 2.70 24.63
C PHE A 101 -14.49 1.74 23.45
N ALA A 102 -14.80 0.47 23.69
CA ALA A 102 -15.05 -0.52 22.68
C ALA A 102 -16.22 -0.12 21.75
N ASP A 103 -17.30 0.42 22.33
CA ASP A 103 -18.42 0.98 21.57
C ASP A 103 -18.00 2.17 20.69
N ILE A 104 -17.15 3.07 21.21
CA ILE A 104 -16.65 4.22 20.46
C ILE A 104 -15.87 3.78 19.22
N VAL A 105 -15.02 2.77 19.34
CA VAL A 105 -14.08 2.35 18.28
C VAL A 105 -14.61 1.21 17.41
N SER A 106 -15.79 0.66 17.72
CA SER A 106 -16.38 -0.47 16.98
C SER A 106 -16.43 -0.26 15.47
N PRO A 107 -16.83 0.91 14.94
CA PRO A 107 -16.84 1.12 13.47
C PRO A 107 -15.45 1.03 12.83
N GLU A 108 -14.41 1.50 13.52
CA GLU A 108 -13.03 1.44 13.02
C GLU A 108 -12.48 0.01 13.08
N VAL A 109 -12.88 -0.75 14.10
CA VAL A 109 -12.56 -2.18 14.21
C VAL A 109 -13.23 -2.96 13.09
N ASP A 110 -14.51 -2.69 12.80
CA ASP A 110 -15.23 -3.33 11.69
C ASP A 110 -14.58 -3.00 10.35
N MET A 111 -14.25 -1.74 10.13
CA MET A 111 -13.54 -1.30 8.93
C MET A 111 -12.17 -1.99 8.76
N ALA A 112 -11.44 -2.23 9.85
CA ALA A 112 -10.17 -2.96 9.82
C ALA A 112 -10.38 -4.43 9.42
N MET A 113 -11.41 -5.07 9.94
CA MET A 113 -11.78 -6.43 9.57
C MET A 113 -12.17 -6.53 8.09
N GLU A 114 -13.00 -5.62 7.61
CA GLU A 114 -13.41 -5.55 6.20
C GLU A 114 -12.20 -5.31 5.27
N CYS A 115 -11.27 -4.45 5.67
CA CYS A 115 -10.06 -4.17 4.91
C CYS A 115 -9.19 -5.43 4.75
N LEU A 116 -9.03 -6.22 5.82
CA LEU A 116 -8.34 -7.51 5.77
C LEU A 116 -9.04 -8.50 4.83
N GLU A 117 -10.35 -8.63 4.93
CA GLU A 117 -11.14 -9.52 4.07
C GLU A 117 -11.08 -9.10 2.60
N GLU A 118 -11.08 -7.80 2.34
CA GLU A 118 -10.91 -7.25 1.01
C GLU A 118 -9.54 -7.62 0.43
N ALA A 119 -8.45 -7.43 1.18
CA ALA A 119 -7.11 -7.79 0.74
C ALA A 119 -7.00 -9.29 0.43
N ILE A 120 -7.55 -10.16 1.31
CA ILE A 120 -7.57 -11.60 1.11
C ILE A 120 -8.35 -11.95 -0.17
N ARG A 121 -9.51 -11.36 -0.39
CA ARG A 121 -10.31 -11.60 -1.59
C ARG A 121 -9.59 -11.14 -2.87
N GLN A 122 -8.98 -9.96 -2.84
CA GLN A 122 -8.23 -9.42 -3.98
C GLN A 122 -6.99 -10.24 -4.33
N SER A 123 -6.37 -10.89 -3.35
CA SER A 123 -5.20 -11.73 -3.57
C SER A 123 -5.51 -13.01 -4.37
N GLY A 124 -6.77 -13.40 -4.46
CA GLY A 124 -7.19 -14.68 -5.03
C GLY A 124 -6.82 -15.90 -4.17
N VAL A 125 -6.20 -15.69 -3.01
CA VAL A 125 -5.82 -16.75 -2.07
C VAL A 125 -6.94 -16.90 -1.05
N GLY A 126 -7.50 -18.11 -0.92
CA GLY A 126 -8.51 -18.39 0.11
C GLY A 126 -7.90 -18.32 1.52
N LEU A 127 -8.71 -17.94 2.51
CA LEU A 127 -8.27 -17.86 3.92
C LEU A 127 -7.60 -19.16 4.43
N ALA A 128 -8.01 -20.32 3.92
CA ALA A 128 -7.41 -21.60 4.27
C ALA A 128 -5.92 -21.67 3.94
N ASN A 129 -5.50 -20.98 2.88
CA ASN A 129 -4.13 -20.96 2.37
C ASN A 129 -3.31 -19.75 2.92
N ILE A 130 -3.87 -18.96 3.82
CA ILE A 130 -3.12 -17.97 4.60
C ILE A 130 -2.49 -18.68 5.79
N ASP A 131 -1.18 -18.71 5.84
CA ASP A 131 -0.46 -19.34 6.95
C ASP A 131 -0.51 -18.49 8.21
N ARG A 132 -0.30 -17.18 8.09
CA ARG A 132 -0.27 -16.24 9.22
C ARG A 132 -0.83 -14.89 8.86
N ILE A 133 -1.46 -14.25 9.85
CA ILE A 133 -1.84 -12.84 9.84
C ILE A 133 -0.96 -12.15 10.88
N VAL A 134 -0.06 -11.30 10.42
CA VAL A 134 0.92 -10.60 11.27
C VAL A 134 0.38 -9.22 11.62
N MET A 135 0.18 -8.96 12.89
CA MET A 135 -0.33 -7.70 13.42
C MET A 135 0.83 -6.75 13.73
N VAL A 136 1.02 -5.70 12.93
CA VAL A 136 2.11 -4.73 13.07
C VAL A 136 1.58 -3.29 13.18
N GLY A 137 2.41 -2.39 13.73
CA GLY A 137 2.06 -1.00 13.96
C GLY A 137 1.31 -0.77 15.26
N GLY A 138 1.27 0.49 15.72
CA GLY A 138 0.70 0.84 17.03
C GLY A 138 -0.79 0.54 17.17
N SER A 139 -1.57 0.69 16.09
CA SER A 139 -3.01 0.42 16.11
C SER A 139 -3.35 -1.08 16.20
N SER A 140 -2.40 -1.98 15.91
CA SER A 140 -2.58 -3.42 16.13
C SER A 140 -2.71 -3.80 17.61
N ASN A 141 -2.30 -2.89 18.53
CA ASN A 141 -2.46 -3.06 19.98
C ASN A 141 -3.83 -2.61 20.50
N LEU A 142 -4.75 -2.24 19.62
CA LEU A 142 -6.11 -1.89 20.00
C LEU A 142 -6.85 -3.14 20.49
N ARG A 143 -7.10 -3.25 21.79
CA ARG A 143 -7.68 -4.45 22.43
C ARG A 143 -8.99 -4.91 21.76
N PRO A 144 -9.98 -4.03 21.45
CA PRO A 144 -11.19 -4.47 20.76
C PRO A 144 -10.92 -5.08 19.36
N LEU A 145 -9.88 -4.60 18.66
CA LEU A 145 -9.46 -5.20 17.39
C LEU A 145 -8.83 -6.57 17.62
N GLN A 146 -7.93 -6.69 18.58
CA GLN A 146 -7.28 -7.96 18.90
C GLN A 146 -8.29 -9.03 19.29
N GLU A 147 -9.24 -8.70 20.18
CA GLU A 147 -10.30 -9.61 20.61
C GLU A 147 -11.13 -10.13 19.43
N LYS A 148 -11.52 -9.22 18.51
CA LYS A 148 -12.31 -9.57 17.33
C LYS A 148 -11.50 -10.40 16.32
N MET A 149 -10.23 -10.06 16.13
CA MET A 149 -9.31 -10.81 15.29
C MET A 149 -9.08 -12.22 15.82
N VAL A 150 -8.81 -12.37 17.13
CA VAL A 150 -8.62 -13.67 17.79
C VAL A 150 -9.87 -14.52 17.66
N ALA A 151 -11.06 -13.96 17.91
CA ALA A 151 -12.32 -14.67 17.80
C ALA A 151 -12.56 -15.23 16.38
N LYS A 152 -12.09 -14.52 15.33
CA LYS A 152 -12.33 -14.91 13.93
C LYS A 152 -11.22 -15.75 13.32
N TYR A 153 -9.96 -15.43 13.60
CA TYR A 153 -8.81 -16.02 12.90
C TYR A 153 -7.94 -16.94 13.76
N GLY A 154 -8.11 -16.90 15.08
CA GLY A 154 -7.50 -17.86 16.02
C GLY A 154 -5.98 -18.02 15.82
N ASP A 155 -5.57 -19.27 15.61
CA ASP A 155 -4.16 -19.67 15.52
C ASP A 155 -3.40 -19.09 14.32
N LYS A 156 -4.10 -18.47 13.36
CA LYS A 156 -3.44 -17.81 12.23
C LYS A 156 -2.83 -16.46 12.61
N LEU A 157 -3.23 -15.90 13.76
CA LEU A 157 -2.72 -14.61 14.22
C LEU A 157 -1.32 -14.73 14.81
N PHE A 158 -0.52 -13.74 14.51
CA PHE A 158 0.80 -13.56 15.09
C PHE A 158 0.98 -12.10 15.52
N PHE A 159 1.28 -11.91 16.80
CA PHE A 159 1.58 -10.63 17.43
C PHE A 159 3.08 -10.58 17.73
N PRO A 160 3.89 -9.85 16.95
CA PRO A 160 5.31 -9.70 17.27
C PRO A 160 5.49 -8.84 18.53
N GLU A 161 6.59 -9.08 19.28
CA GLU A 161 6.86 -8.42 20.55
C GLU A 161 6.91 -6.88 20.44
N GLU A 162 7.46 -6.35 19.35
CA GLU A 162 7.64 -4.91 19.15
C GLU A 162 6.85 -4.39 17.96
N THR A 163 5.52 -4.51 18.02
CA THR A 163 4.61 -4.18 16.88
C THR A 163 4.88 -2.82 16.26
N MET A 164 5.27 -1.81 17.02
CA MET A 164 5.52 -0.44 16.53
C MET A 164 6.80 -0.31 15.71
N TRP A 165 7.79 -1.17 15.93
CA TRP A 165 9.12 -1.04 15.33
C TRP A 165 9.37 -2.03 14.20
N ASN A 166 8.56 -3.08 14.07
CA ASN A 166 8.80 -4.16 13.11
C ASN A 166 8.94 -3.69 11.66
N VAL A 167 8.12 -2.71 11.24
CA VAL A 167 8.20 -2.15 9.88
C VAL A 167 9.54 -1.41 9.69
N GLY A 168 9.93 -0.58 10.66
CA GLY A 168 11.21 0.14 10.63
C GLY A 168 12.41 -0.80 10.68
N GLN A 169 12.36 -1.83 11.52
CA GLN A 169 13.40 -2.87 11.59
C GLN A 169 13.51 -3.64 10.27
N GLY A 170 12.37 -4.04 9.68
CA GLY A 170 12.34 -4.69 8.38
C GLY A 170 12.97 -3.82 7.29
N ALA A 171 12.63 -2.54 7.23
CA ALA A 171 13.22 -1.59 6.29
C ALA A 171 14.74 -1.44 6.50
N ALA A 172 15.20 -1.37 7.75
CA ALA A 172 16.63 -1.32 8.08
C ALA A 172 17.36 -2.59 7.65
N MET A 173 16.76 -3.77 7.90
CA MET A 173 17.31 -5.05 7.44
C MET A 173 17.46 -5.12 5.93
N LEU A 174 16.44 -4.67 5.18
CA LEU A 174 16.52 -4.60 3.72
C LEU A 174 17.58 -3.62 3.24
N ALA A 175 17.79 -2.50 3.93
CA ALA A 175 18.84 -1.53 3.59
C ALA A 175 20.27 -2.07 3.87
N MET A 176 20.43 -2.88 4.92
CA MET A 176 21.73 -3.47 5.27
C MET A 176 22.13 -4.65 4.38
N THR A 177 21.15 -5.41 3.91
CA THR A 177 21.36 -6.57 3.03
C THR A 177 20.47 -6.40 1.80
N PRO A 178 20.86 -5.50 0.89
CA PRO A 178 20.01 -5.19 -0.26
C PRO A 178 19.88 -6.42 -1.15
N GLY A 179 18.68 -6.95 -1.22
CA GLY A 179 18.23 -7.83 -2.26
C GLY A 179 17.96 -7.03 -3.53
N GLY A 180 17.06 -7.52 -4.35
CA GLY A 180 16.67 -6.81 -5.57
C GLY A 180 15.20 -6.99 -5.88
N TYR A 181 14.64 -6.00 -6.54
CA TYR A 181 13.32 -6.13 -7.15
C TYR A 181 13.45 -6.69 -8.56
N TYR A 182 12.59 -7.64 -8.86
CA TYR A 182 12.52 -8.32 -10.15
C TYR A 182 11.10 -8.26 -10.69
N SER A 183 10.96 -8.15 -12.01
CA SER A 183 9.64 -8.23 -12.65
C SER A 183 9.01 -9.59 -12.42
N ASN A 184 7.74 -9.60 -12.04
CA ASN A 184 6.92 -10.82 -11.93
C ASN A 184 5.92 -10.94 -13.10
N GLN A 185 6.12 -10.16 -14.16
CA GLN A 185 5.26 -10.16 -15.35
C GLN A 185 6.06 -9.87 -16.61
N SER A 186 5.51 -10.28 -17.76
CA SER A 186 5.96 -9.86 -19.07
C SER A 186 5.27 -8.56 -19.48
N ILE A 187 6.00 -7.68 -20.18
CA ILE A 187 5.43 -6.57 -20.94
C ILE A 187 6.07 -6.59 -22.31
N GLY A 188 5.25 -6.59 -23.35
CA GLY A 188 5.73 -6.65 -24.71
C GLY A 188 4.77 -6.00 -25.69
N ILE A 189 5.03 -6.21 -26.96
CA ILE A 189 4.28 -5.71 -28.09
C ILE A 189 3.79 -6.90 -28.91
N VAL A 190 2.50 -6.89 -29.25
CA VAL A 190 1.94 -7.81 -30.25
C VAL A 190 2.25 -7.23 -31.62
N LEU A 191 2.94 -8.01 -32.43
CA LEU A 191 3.34 -7.65 -33.79
C LEU A 191 2.22 -7.97 -34.79
N SER A 192 2.37 -7.51 -36.01
CA SER A 192 1.38 -7.68 -37.07
C SER A 192 1.15 -9.13 -37.56
N ASP A 193 2.06 -10.02 -37.19
CA ASP A 193 1.99 -11.47 -37.44
C ASP A 193 1.53 -12.26 -36.23
N ASP A 194 0.94 -11.57 -35.22
CA ASP A 194 0.52 -12.09 -33.93
C ASP A 194 1.68 -12.61 -33.05
N ALA A 195 2.93 -12.39 -33.47
CA ALA A 195 4.08 -12.68 -32.64
C ALA A 195 4.18 -11.67 -31.46
N TYR A 196 4.71 -12.15 -30.34
CA TYR A 196 4.89 -11.33 -29.16
C TYR A 196 6.36 -11.00 -28.94
N TYR A 197 6.68 -9.71 -29.00
CA TYR A 197 8.01 -9.19 -28.72
C TYR A 197 8.10 -8.72 -27.29
N GLU A 198 8.76 -9.50 -26.43
CA GLU A 198 8.95 -9.16 -25.04
C GLU A 198 9.98 -8.02 -24.87
N ILE A 199 9.54 -6.90 -24.28
CA ILE A 199 10.38 -5.77 -23.90
C ILE A 199 10.93 -6.00 -22.50
N LEU A 200 10.03 -6.31 -21.54
CA LEU A 200 10.38 -6.67 -20.18
C LEU A 200 9.99 -8.13 -19.95
N LYS A 201 10.97 -8.93 -19.53
CA LYS A 201 10.75 -10.36 -19.22
C LYS A 201 10.50 -10.57 -17.73
N PRO A 202 9.75 -11.62 -17.34
CA PRO A 202 9.73 -12.06 -15.96
C PRO A 202 11.16 -12.33 -15.45
N ASP A 203 11.35 -12.22 -14.15
CA ASP A 203 12.66 -12.40 -13.49
C ASP A 203 13.76 -11.39 -13.92
N THR A 204 13.38 -10.29 -14.57
CA THR A 204 14.31 -9.21 -14.90
C THR A 204 14.53 -8.32 -13.69
N PHE A 205 15.80 -8.06 -13.33
CA PHE A 205 16.19 -7.09 -12.32
C PHE A 205 15.80 -5.67 -12.77
N ILE A 206 14.99 -4.96 -11.98
CA ILE A 206 14.31 -3.74 -12.45
C ILE A 206 15.01 -2.43 -12.05
N GLN A 207 15.91 -2.44 -11.08
CA GLN A 207 16.57 -1.21 -10.63
C GLN A 207 17.55 -0.69 -11.71
N GLY A 208 17.25 0.48 -12.24
CA GLY A 208 18.03 1.07 -13.34
C GLY A 208 17.89 0.33 -14.67
N TRP A 209 16.81 -0.46 -14.83
CA TRP A 209 16.55 -1.19 -16.05
C TRP A 209 16.11 -0.25 -17.17
N GLU A 210 16.76 -0.42 -18.30
CA GLU A 210 16.45 0.27 -19.56
C GLU A 210 16.53 -0.72 -20.72
N HIS A 211 15.69 -0.52 -21.71
CA HIS A 211 15.68 -1.32 -22.93
C HIS A 211 15.37 -0.44 -24.14
N THR A 212 16.11 -0.63 -25.23
CA THR A 212 15.86 0.07 -26.48
C THR A 212 15.63 -0.94 -27.59
N CYS A 213 14.56 -0.75 -28.34
CA CYS A 213 14.25 -1.56 -29.52
C CYS A 213 13.91 -0.70 -30.73
N HIS A 214 14.12 -1.25 -31.91
CA HIS A 214 13.99 -0.58 -33.19
C HIS A 214 13.00 -1.34 -34.07
N PHE A 215 12.04 -0.62 -34.62
CA PHE A 215 11.02 -1.20 -35.51
C PHE A 215 11.09 -0.51 -36.87
N GLY A 216 11.22 -1.29 -37.93
CA GLY A 216 11.10 -0.82 -39.29
C GLY A 216 9.64 -0.60 -39.68
N ILE A 217 9.40 0.32 -40.62
CA ILE A 217 8.10 0.55 -41.21
C ILE A 217 8.01 -0.31 -42.44
N VAL A 218 7.11 -1.29 -42.45
CA VAL A 218 6.99 -2.32 -43.48
C VAL A 218 5.95 -2.01 -44.54
N ASP A 219 5.17 -0.96 -44.35
CA ASP A 219 4.13 -0.51 -45.30
C ASP A 219 4.16 1.02 -45.48
N SER A 220 3.28 1.53 -46.30
CA SER A 220 3.16 2.97 -46.57
C SER A 220 2.31 3.73 -45.54
N SER A 221 2.09 3.16 -44.34
CA SER A 221 1.34 3.81 -43.28
C SER A 221 2.03 5.10 -42.83
N LYS A 222 1.21 6.09 -42.49
CA LYS A 222 1.68 7.37 -41.96
C LYS A 222 1.89 7.31 -40.45
N GLU A 223 1.65 6.17 -39.81
CA GLU A 223 1.86 5.93 -38.41
C GLU A 223 2.28 4.48 -38.14
N ALA A 224 3.17 4.30 -37.21
CA ALA A 224 3.50 3.01 -36.64
C ALA A 224 2.59 2.78 -35.42
N ARG A 225 1.89 1.66 -35.40
CA ARG A 225 0.96 1.32 -34.33
C ARG A 225 1.54 0.18 -33.48
N PHE A 226 1.57 0.40 -32.17
CA PHE A 226 2.08 -0.56 -31.19
C PHE A 226 0.97 -0.99 -30.24
N VAL A 227 0.78 -2.28 -30.07
CA VAL A 227 -0.18 -2.86 -29.12
C VAL A 227 0.60 -3.46 -27.96
N PHE A 228 0.65 -2.75 -26.85
CA PHE A 228 1.36 -3.18 -25.64
C PHE A 228 0.46 -4.04 -24.77
N GLY A 229 1.01 -5.08 -24.19
CA GLY A 229 0.29 -5.98 -23.27
C GLY A 229 1.21 -6.94 -22.52
N GLY A 230 0.62 -7.72 -21.63
CA GLY A 230 1.33 -8.71 -20.80
C GLY A 230 1.41 -10.11 -21.38
N SER A 231 0.77 -10.36 -22.54
CA SER A 231 0.78 -11.65 -23.24
C SER A 231 0.45 -11.47 -24.72
N PRO A 232 0.67 -12.48 -25.57
CA PRO A 232 0.25 -12.43 -26.98
C PRO A 232 -1.27 -12.51 -27.20
N ASP A 233 -2.02 -13.03 -26.23
CA ASP A 233 -3.44 -13.29 -26.35
C ASP A 233 -4.28 -12.04 -26.02
N ILE A 234 -4.58 -11.25 -27.07
CA ILE A 234 -5.39 -10.04 -26.96
C ILE A 234 -6.86 -10.37 -26.66
N GLU A 235 -7.36 -11.49 -27.17
CA GLU A 235 -8.76 -11.85 -27.05
C GLU A 235 -9.15 -12.24 -25.63
N ALA A 236 -8.23 -12.83 -24.87
CA ALA A 236 -8.48 -13.25 -23.50
C ALA A 236 -8.70 -12.09 -22.52
N SER A 237 -8.12 -10.92 -22.78
CA SER A 237 -8.20 -9.77 -21.87
C SER A 237 -7.92 -8.45 -22.60
N PRO A 238 -8.80 -8.00 -23.49
CA PRO A 238 -8.55 -6.82 -24.34
C PRO A 238 -8.33 -5.53 -23.52
N GLU A 239 -8.89 -5.43 -22.33
CA GLU A 239 -8.72 -4.29 -21.42
C GLU A 239 -7.29 -4.15 -20.88
N ARG A 240 -6.47 -5.20 -20.97
CA ARG A 240 -5.05 -5.20 -20.54
C ARG A 240 -4.09 -4.72 -21.61
N TYR A 241 -4.60 -4.33 -22.78
CA TYR A 241 -3.79 -3.88 -23.89
C TYR A 241 -3.93 -2.38 -24.12
N LYS A 242 -2.82 -1.76 -24.46
CA LYS A 242 -2.76 -0.33 -24.80
C LYS A 242 -2.24 -0.16 -26.23
N THR A 243 -3.05 0.40 -27.11
CA THR A 243 -2.61 0.76 -28.45
C THR A 243 -2.07 2.18 -28.45
N LEU A 244 -0.86 2.34 -28.99
CA LEU A 244 -0.17 3.62 -29.13
C LEU A 244 0.29 3.79 -30.56
N SER A 245 0.19 5.02 -31.09
CA SER A 245 0.60 5.35 -32.46
C SER A 245 1.72 6.38 -32.47
N VAL A 246 2.69 6.17 -33.34
CA VAL A 246 3.81 7.09 -33.58
C VAL A 246 3.78 7.50 -35.05
N PRO A 247 3.80 8.82 -35.40
CA PRO A 247 3.85 9.25 -36.78
C PRO A 247 5.07 8.70 -37.53
N ALA A 248 4.86 8.26 -38.75
CA ALA A 248 5.88 7.73 -39.64
C ALA A 248 5.78 8.43 -40.99
N TYR A 249 6.90 8.76 -41.60
CA TYR A 249 6.91 9.60 -42.81
C TYR A 249 7.65 8.96 -43.98
N ARG A 250 8.54 8.02 -43.72
CA ARG A 250 9.39 7.44 -44.77
C ARG A 250 9.43 5.92 -44.68
N PHE A 251 8.67 5.28 -45.56
CA PHE A 251 8.69 3.83 -45.75
C PHE A 251 10.11 3.31 -46.04
N LEU A 252 10.48 2.19 -45.47
CA LEU A 252 11.78 1.49 -45.55
C LEU A 252 13.03 2.29 -45.12
N GLN A 253 12.93 3.57 -44.84
CA GLN A 253 14.05 4.41 -44.43
C GLN A 253 13.99 4.81 -42.97
N GLU A 254 12.78 4.92 -42.44
CA GLU A 254 12.55 5.35 -41.07
C GLU A 254 12.43 4.15 -40.13
N GLN A 255 13.09 4.26 -38.99
CA GLN A 255 12.94 3.32 -37.89
C GLN A 255 12.33 4.05 -36.70
N ILE A 256 11.32 3.44 -36.11
CA ILE A 256 10.79 3.89 -34.83
C ILE A 256 11.60 3.26 -33.71
N ILE A 257 12.11 4.11 -32.85
CA ILE A 257 12.91 3.72 -31.70
C ILE A 257 12.01 3.80 -30.46
N LEU A 258 11.83 2.70 -29.75
CA LEU A 258 11.18 2.65 -28.47
C LEU A 258 12.26 2.52 -27.37
N LYS A 259 12.21 3.41 -26.38
CA LYS A 259 13.02 3.33 -25.17
C LYS A 259 12.12 3.08 -24.00
N ALA A 260 12.28 1.94 -23.36
CA ALA A 260 11.58 1.56 -22.15
C ALA A 260 12.51 1.69 -20.94
N SER A 261 11.96 2.16 -19.82
CA SER A 261 12.70 2.28 -18.55
C SER A 261 11.77 2.06 -17.36
N ILE A 262 12.36 1.70 -16.24
CA ILE A 262 11.63 1.59 -14.95
C ILE A 262 12.29 2.56 -13.98
N ASP A 263 11.49 3.46 -13.42
CA ASP A 263 11.97 4.44 -12.46
C ASP A 263 12.01 3.88 -11.02
N ARG A 264 12.44 4.73 -10.05
CA ARG A 264 12.55 4.36 -8.62
C ARG A 264 11.19 4.08 -7.97
N ASN A 265 10.11 4.55 -8.58
CA ASN A 265 8.74 4.32 -8.12
C ASN A 265 8.10 3.08 -8.78
N MET A 266 8.91 2.26 -9.48
CA MET A 266 8.46 1.08 -10.24
C MET A 266 7.46 1.41 -11.36
N VAL A 267 7.53 2.62 -11.91
CA VAL A 267 6.73 3.03 -13.06
C VAL A 267 7.48 2.63 -14.33
N PHE A 268 6.87 1.73 -15.10
CA PHE A 268 7.36 1.37 -16.44
C PHE A 268 6.93 2.45 -17.42
N THR A 269 7.88 3.04 -18.12
CA THR A 269 7.65 4.13 -19.07
C THR A 269 8.19 3.75 -20.44
N VAL A 270 7.43 4.05 -21.49
CA VAL A 270 7.88 3.95 -22.88
C VAL A 270 7.86 5.32 -23.51
N VAL A 271 9.01 5.70 -24.10
CA VAL A 271 9.12 6.86 -24.99
C VAL A 271 9.45 6.36 -26.39
N ALA A 272 8.86 6.99 -27.38
CA ALA A 272 9.11 6.66 -28.77
C ALA A 272 9.53 7.88 -29.57
N GLY A 273 10.35 7.63 -30.55
CA GLY A 273 10.81 8.60 -31.53
C GLY A 273 11.22 7.93 -32.83
N SER A 274 11.71 8.73 -33.76
CA SER A 274 12.21 8.26 -35.02
C SER A 274 13.73 8.50 -35.15
N ASN A 275 14.44 7.60 -35.78
CA ASN A 275 15.86 7.80 -36.09
C ASN A 275 16.13 9.03 -36.98
N MET A 276 15.10 9.52 -37.69
CA MET A 276 15.19 10.71 -38.54
C MET A 276 14.81 12.02 -37.83
N ARG A 277 14.26 11.93 -36.62
CA ARG A 277 13.77 13.05 -35.82
C ARG A 277 14.16 12.87 -34.36
N ALA A 278 15.46 12.91 -34.11
CA ALA A 278 16.03 12.62 -32.79
C ALA A 278 15.48 13.51 -31.64
N ASP A 279 14.99 14.72 -31.97
CA ASP A 279 14.49 15.69 -30.99
C ASP A 279 12.98 15.53 -30.68
N GLU A 280 12.29 14.57 -31.34
CA GLU A 280 10.84 14.38 -31.19
C GLU A 280 10.44 13.17 -30.33
N PHE A 281 11.30 12.73 -29.42
CA PHE A 281 10.90 11.66 -28.50
C PHE A 281 9.76 12.11 -27.60
N ARG A 282 8.69 11.35 -27.58
CA ARG A 282 7.51 11.62 -26.76
C ARG A 282 7.23 10.46 -25.83
N ARG A 283 6.82 10.77 -24.60
CA ARG A 283 6.31 9.77 -23.67
C ARG A 283 4.99 9.23 -24.23
N LEU A 284 4.93 7.93 -24.48
CA LEU A 284 3.75 7.27 -25.03
C LEU A 284 2.92 6.57 -23.95
N TRP A 285 3.58 5.96 -22.99
CA TRP A 285 2.89 5.13 -22.00
C TRP A 285 3.60 5.13 -20.67
N GLU A 286 2.80 5.21 -19.61
CA GLU A 286 3.21 4.96 -18.25
C GLU A 286 2.35 3.82 -17.68
N TYR A 287 3.00 2.82 -17.12
CA TYR A 287 2.35 1.71 -16.47
C TYR A 287 2.77 1.64 -15.01
N THR A 288 1.81 1.95 -14.11
CA THR A 288 2.03 2.11 -12.67
C THR A 288 1.73 0.86 -11.87
N GLN A 289 1.20 -0.19 -12.52
CA GLN A 289 0.79 -1.44 -11.87
C GLN A 289 1.78 -2.58 -12.15
N LEU A 290 3.07 -2.24 -12.24
CA LEU A 290 4.11 -3.23 -12.48
C LEU A 290 4.17 -4.22 -11.32
N LYS A 291 3.94 -5.50 -11.61
CA LYS A 291 4.05 -6.57 -10.63
C LYS A 291 5.51 -6.98 -10.47
N CYS A 292 6.00 -6.87 -9.25
CA CYS A 292 7.37 -7.22 -8.90
C CYS A 292 7.39 -8.16 -7.71
N TYR A 293 8.51 -8.87 -7.56
CA TYR A 293 8.85 -9.55 -6.33
C TYR A 293 10.21 -9.06 -5.83
N TYR A 294 10.40 -9.11 -4.53
CA TYR A 294 11.67 -8.85 -3.90
C TYR A 294 12.40 -10.19 -3.68
N LYS A 295 13.61 -10.32 -4.21
CA LYS A 295 14.45 -11.48 -3.97
C LYS A 295 15.38 -11.19 -2.80
N LEU A 296 15.21 -11.96 -1.72
CA LEU A 296 16.11 -11.93 -0.59
C LEU A 296 17.54 -12.32 -1.04
N PRO A 297 18.59 -11.70 -0.48
CA PRO A 297 19.95 -12.15 -0.71
C PRO A 297 20.10 -13.60 -0.21
N GLU A 298 20.86 -14.40 -0.94
CA GLU A 298 21.20 -15.74 -0.46
C GLU A 298 21.98 -15.58 0.85
N ARG A 299 21.47 -16.19 1.93
CA ARG A 299 22.23 -16.24 3.19
C ARG A 299 23.49 -17.01 2.93
N ASP A 300 24.63 -16.37 3.12
CA ASP A 300 25.92 -17.04 3.14
C ASP A 300 25.90 -18.00 4.34
N VAL A 301 25.64 -19.28 4.09
CA VAL A 301 25.55 -20.36 5.11
C VAL A 301 26.92 -20.62 5.77
N ARG A 302 27.95 -19.82 5.45
CA ARG A 302 29.33 -20.05 5.86
C ARG A 302 29.75 -19.41 7.18
N HIS A 303 28.88 -18.75 7.90
CA HIS A 303 29.20 -18.18 9.23
C HIS A 303 28.18 -18.59 10.29
N GLY A 304 28.29 -19.83 10.71
CA GLY A 304 27.51 -20.41 11.81
C GLY A 304 28.20 -21.67 12.35
N GLU A 305 29.42 -21.53 12.84
CA GLU A 305 30.03 -22.39 13.87
C GLU A 305 30.35 -21.57 15.10
#